data_127fbeea9aeaf04db40688fa477e2f88
#
_entry.id   127fbeea9aeaf04db40688fa477e2f88
#
_cell.length_a   1.000
_cell.length_b   1.000
_cell.length_c   1.000
_cell.angle_alpha   90.00
_cell.angle_beta   90.00
_cell.angle_gamma   90.00
#
_symmetry.space_group_name_H-M   'P 1'
#
loop_
_entity.id
_entity.type
_entity.pdbx_description
1 polymer ?
#
loop_
_entity_poly.entity_id
_entity_poly.type
_entity_poly.pdbx_seq_one_letter_code
_entity_poly.pdbx_strand_id
1 'polypeptide(L)'
;AGRTWQFMGLKDSGQIGAIVIHPTNPDIVWLAALGSPFGPNQERGIFKTIDGGKTWKKTLFVNTETGGRVVAVNYSNPNELYAGMYRGFGKGWEIISGGPAAQGGTYKSTDGGETWAKLSNGLPSTLIGKIDISIARSQPSTVYAMIEAPGAEGGLYKSTDAGASWKLVNNAANLRSRPFYFHYVDVNPKDPNDVWVNTLTLQRSRDGGGNFSVVSTPHADNHGIWFNPDTPSYAIQSNDGGANVTTDGGRTWSSILNQPTAELYMVAVDDQHPYLLYGPQQDNSTVVVPSVPTVSFGFDHPAQAWTQASGCETGGIWPTPDGRVIWGACKGEVERFNVETGQAQGRWIYPQDRYGHHPDDIKFRFPRQTVVMVSPHDVKTIYQASHVLHRSADDGVTWQVISPDLTAHEKDYQVVPGGPITRDVTGEEVYSSIYSMDESPLERGVIWIGANDGPVHVTRDGGKTWKNVTPPDLPPGGRVQNIDASHIRKGSAYVAVYRFLREHDLKPYIYRTGGYGATWTK
;
A
#
# COMPACT_ATOMS: atom_id res chain seq x y z
N ALA A 1 1.82 14.85 24.33
CA ALA A 1 2.18 14.88 22.92
C ALA A 1 1.17 14.05 22.13
N GLY A 2 0.83 14.50 20.92
CA GLY A 2 -0.08 13.77 20.02
C GLY A 2 -1.57 13.79 20.40
N ARG A 3 -1.98 14.54 21.41
CA ARG A 3 -3.41 14.65 21.81
C ARG A 3 -4.19 15.60 20.90
N THR A 4 -3.51 16.56 20.31
CA THR A 4 -4.06 17.52 19.37
C THR A 4 -3.10 17.69 18.21
N TRP A 5 -3.64 17.96 17.01
CA TRP A 5 -2.88 18.15 15.78
C TRP A 5 -3.30 19.46 15.13
N GLN A 6 -2.34 20.19 14.59
CA GLN A 6 -2.56 21.39 13.81
C GLN A 6 -1.99 21.21 12.41
N PHE A 7 -2.75 21.59 11.40
CA PHE A 7 -2.27 21.61 10.03
C PHE A 7 -1.28 22.77 9.82
N MET A 8 -0.09 22.46 9.29
CA MET A 8 1.02 23.40 9.17
C MET A 8 1.37 23.78 7.72
N GLY A 9 0.46 23.60 6.76
CA GLY A 9 0.65 23.96 5.36
C GLY A 9 1.03 22.80 4.44
N LEU A 10 1.43 23.10 3.20
CA LEU A 10 1.74 22.15 2.13
C LEU A 10 0.56 21.21 1.84
N LYS A 11 -0.63 21.81 1.64
CA LYS A 11 -1.90 21.09 1.47
C LYS A 11 -1.90 20.12 0.30
N ASP A 12 -1.21 20.45 -0.78
CA ASP A 12 -1.22 19.69 -2.02
C ASP A 12 0.02 18.78 -2.18
N SER A 13 0.86 18.66 -1.13
CA SER A 13 2.06 17.81 -1.17
C SER A 13 1.74 16.32 -1.33
N GLY A 14 0.57 15.88 -0.85
CA GLY A 14 0.14 14.47 -0.92
C GLY A 14 0.92 13.57 0.03
N GLN A 15 2.20 13.33 -0.24
CA GLN A 15 3.07 12.48 0.57
C GLN A 15 4.32 13.22 1.05
N ILE A 16 4.63 13.03 2.33
CA ILE A 16 5.86 13.51 2.96
C ILE A 16 6.82 12.33 3.17
N GLY A 17 8.00 12.43 2.56
CA GLY A 17 9.01 11.39 2.63
C GLY A 17 9.87 11.45 3.90
N ALA A 18 10.18 12.65 4.36
CA ALA A 18 10.97 12.87 5.58
C ALA A 18 10.72 14.25 6.18
N ILE A 19 10.84 14.34 7.50
CA ILE A 19 10.84 15.61 8.26
C ILE A 19 12.04 15.58 9.18
N VAL A 20 12.88 16.61 9.11
CA VAL A 20 14.08 16.74 9.94
C VAL A 20 14.08 18.08 10.65
N ILE A 21 14.18 18.04 11.96
CA ILE A 21 14.24 19.23 12.81
C ILE A 21 15.71 19.58 13.07
N HIS A 22 16.03 20.87 13.01
CA HIS A 22 17.37 21.37 13.32
C HIS A 22 17.76 21.01 14.77
N PRO A 23 18.99 20.52 15.01
CA PRO A 23 19.38 19.94 16.32
C PRO A 23 19.30 20.90 17.52
N THR A 24 19.39 22.20 17.30
CA THR A 24 19.41 23.21 18.38
C THR A 24 18.37 24.31 18.23
N ASN A 25 17.63 24.38 17.11
CA ASN A 25 16.58 25.37 16.88
C ASN A 25 15.34 24.71 16.28
N PRO A 26 14.29 24.41 17.06
CA PRO A 26 13.10 23.69 16.56
C PRO A 26 12.24 24.51 15.58
N ASP A 27 12.48 25.82 15.45
CA ASP A 27 11.79 26.64 14.44
C ASP A 27 12.31 26.40 13.02
N ILE A 28 13.50 25.78 12.90
CA ILE A 28 14.07 25.40 11.61
C ILE A 28 13.76 23.91 11.36
N VAL A 29 13.02 23.65 10.27
CA VAL A 29 12.67 22.29 9.85
C VAL A 29 12.85 22.15 8.36
N TRP A 30 13.41 21.05 7.93
CA TRP A 30 13.47 20.62 6.53
C TRP A 30 12.48 19.48 6.29
N LEU A 31 11.83 19.52 5.15
CA LEU A 31 10.80 18.56 4.77
C LEU A 31 11.02 18.11 3.33
N ALA A 32 11.04 16.80 3.12
CA ALA A 32 11.06 16.19 1.80
C ALA A 32 9.63 15.84 1.39
N ALA A 33 9.09 16.52 0.37
CA ALA A 33 7.77 16.26 -0.18
C ALA A 33 7.88 15.43 -1.46
N LEU A 34 7.37 14.20 -1.42
CA LEU A 34 7.31 13.33 -2.60
C LEU A 34 6.25 13.82 -3.59
N GLY A 35 5.20 14.45 -3.11
CA GLY A 35 4.09 14.97 -3.90
C GLY A 35 2.92 13.99 -3.98
N SER A 36 1.97 14.27 -4.87
CA SER A 36 0.82 13.38 -5.07
C SER A 36 1.27 12.04 -5.65
N PRO A 37 0.85 10.90 -5.08
CA PRO A 37 1.13 9.59 -5.66
C PRO A 37 0.33 9.31 -6.94
N PHE A 38 -0.70 10.10 -7.24
CA PHE A 38 -1.63 9.84 -8.34
C PHE A 38 -1.43 10.70 -9.57
N GLY A 39 -0.58 11.71 -9.48
CA GLY A 39 -0.32 12.60 -10.62
C GLY A 39 0.68 13.70 -10.33
N PRO A 40 1.12 14.45 -11.35
CA PRO A 40 2.02 15.58 -11.20
C PRO A 40 1.40 16.67 -10.31
N ASN A 41 2.23 17.32 -9.49
CA ASN A 41 1.82 18.50 -8.71
C ASN A 41 3.01 19.41 -8.38
N GLN A 42 2.70 20.64 -7.98
CA GLN A 42 3.74 21.65 -7.71
C GLN A 42 4.40 21.50 -6.33
N GLU A 43 3.71 20.95 -5.34
CA GLU A 43 4.27 20.78 -3.98
C GLU A 43 5.11 19.49 -3.89
N ARG A 44 6.20 19.46 -4.66
CA ARG A 44 7.24 18.42 -4.66
C ARG A 44 8.59 19.06 -4.39
N GLY A 45 9.51 18.31 -3.78
CA GLY A 45 10.88 18.75 -3.54
C GLY A 45 11.26 18.87 -2.08
N ILE A 46 12.23 19.72 -1.79
CA ILE A 46 12.66 20.02 -0.42
C ILE A 46 12.12 21.38 -0.02
N PHE A 47 11.51 21.41 1.14
CA PHE A 47 10.97 22.63 1.76
C PHE A 47 11.71 22.91 3.06
N LYS A 48 11.83 24.17 3.40
CA LYS A 48 12.42 24.66 4.65
C LYS A 48 11.51 25.68 5.30
N THR A 49 11.34 25.58 6.60
CA THR A 49 10.77 26.63 7.45
C THR A 49 11.83 27.15 8.42
N ILE A 50 11.66 28.39 8.87
CA ILE A 50 12.48 29.03 9.91
C ILE A 50 11.61 29.62 11.03
N ASP A 51 10.31 29.35 10.99
CA ASP A 51 9.29 29.92 11.89
C ASP A 51 8.38 28.85 12.51
N GLY A 52 8.88 27.63 12.64
CA GLY A 52 8.15 26.49 13.22
C GLY A 52 7.02 25.98 12.34
N GLY A 53 7.14 26.10 11.02
CA GLY A 53 6.18 25.60 10.04
C GLY A 53 5.02 26.54 9.70
N LYS A 54 5.06 27.80 10.13
CA LYS A 54 4.05 28.81 9.76
C LYS A 54 4.15 29.18 8.29
N THR A 55 5.38 29.26 7.77
CA THR A 55 5.67 29.46 6.36
C THR A 55 6.69 28.45 5.84
N TRP A 56 6.59 28.11 4.56
CA TRP A 56 7.48 27.15 3.91
C TRP A 56 8.09 27.74 2.64
N LYS A 57 9.40 27.64 2.52
CA LYS A 57 10.16 27.97 1.31
C LYS A 57 10.54 26.68 0.61
N LYS A 58 10.22 26.54 -0.68
CA LYS A 58 10.72 25.45 -1.52
C LYS A 58 12.17 25.76 -1.91
N THR A 59 13.13 24.98 -1.43
CA THR A 59 14.56 25.22 -1.64
C THR A 59 15.19 24.33 -2.70
N LEU A 60 14.58 23.14 -2.96
CA LEU A 60 14.96 22.27 -4.08
C LEU A 60 13.71 21.83 -4.84
N PHE A 61 13.67 22.11 -6.12
CA PHE A 61 12.61 21.67 -7.03
C PHE A 61 13.22 21.24 -8.36
N VAL A 62 12.84 20.09 -8.84
CA VAL A 62 13.32 19.56 -10.13
C VAL A 62 12.22 19.75 -11.21
N ASN A 63 11.06 19.14 -11.00
CA ASN A 63 9.88 19.28 -11.86
C ASN A 63 8.62 18.78 -11.11
N THR A 64 7.47 18.81 -11.77
CA THR A 64 6.17 18.41 -11.18
C THR A 64 5.99 16.90 -10.98
N GLU A 65 6.91 16.07 -11.43
CA GLU A 65 6.86 14.60 -11.30
C GLU A 65 7.91 14.06 -10.32
N THR A 66 8.97 14.82 -10.03
CA THR A 66 10.09 14.45 -9.18
C THR A 66 9.94 15.04 -7.80
N GLY A 67 9.85 14.22 -6.79
CA GLY A 67 9.68 14.62 -5.39
C GLY A 67 10.87 14.30 -4.50
N GLY A 68 10.90 14.92 -3.32
CA GLY A 68 11.86 14.63 -2.26
C GLY A 68 11.41 13.39 -1.47
N ARG A 69 12.29 12.38 -1.40
CA ARG A 69 12.04 11.18 -0.59
C ARG A 69 12.71 11.29 0.78
N VAL A 70 13.92 11.81 0.81
CA VAL A 70 14.74 11.95 2.02
C VAL A 70 15.39 13.31 2.06
N VAL A 71 15.50 13.86 3.25
CA VAL A 71 16.44 14.90 3.64
C VAL A 71 17.14 14.44 4.91
N ALA A 72 18.47 14.49 4.91
CA ALA A 72 19.31 14.09 6.05
C ALA A 72 20.20 15.26 6.45
N VAL A 73 20.31 15.52 7.76
CA VAL A 73 21.14 16.59 8.30
C VAL A 73 22.36 16.04 9.03
N ASN A 74 23.51 16.69 8.84
CA ASN A 74 24.67 16.47 9.69
C ASN A 74 24.43 17.16 11.04
N TYR A 75 24.15 16.39 12.09
CA TYR A 75 23.84 16.91 13.42
C TYR A 75 24.98 17.70 14.07
N SER A 76 26.24 17.47 13.62
CA SER A 76 27.41 18.21 14.09
C SER A 76 27.64 19.53 13.32
N ASN A 77 27.07 19.63 12.11
CA ASN A 77 27.11 20.82 11.26
C ASN A 77 25.81 20.95 10.47
N PRO A 78 24.75 21.57 11.01
CA PRO A 78 23.44 21.66 10.37
C PRO A 78 23.40 22.45 9.05
N ASN A 79 24.49 23.08 8.66
CA ASN A 79 24.61 23.67 7.32
C ASN A 79 24.80 22.60 6.24
N GLU A 80 25.21 21.40 6.62
CA GLU A 80 25.44 20.30 5.71
C GLU A 80 24.25 19.33 5.70
N LEU A 81 23.59 19.23 4.54
CA LEU A 81 22.44 18.36 4.33
C LEU A 81 22.58 17.57 3.02
N TYR A 82 21.89 16.44 2.98
CA TYR A 82 21.74 15.64 1.76
C TYR A 82 20.26 15.44 1.46
N ALA A 83 19.90 15.33 0.19
CA ALA A 83 18.55 15.05 -0.25
C ALA A 83 18.54 14.02 -1.39
N GLY A 84 17.56 13.14 -1.35
CA GLY A 84 17.27 12.17 -2.41
C GLY A 84 15.99 12.58 -3.14
N MET A 85 16.11 12.75 -4.47
CA MET A 85 15.02 13.18 -5.34
C MET A 85 14.77 12.14 -6.41
N TYR A 86 13.52 11.69 -6.60
CA TYR A 86 13.18 10.74 -7.66
C TYR A 86 11.75 10.93 -8.18
N ARG A 87 11.49 10.40 -9.37
CA ARG A 87 10.16 10.34 -9.97
C ARG A 87 9.43 9.12 -9.40
N GLY A 88 8.33 9.35 -8.70
CA GLY A 88 7.54 8.27 -8.08
C GLY A 88 6.04 8.51 -8.15
N PHE A 89 5.29 7.46 -8.55
CA PHE A 89 3.84 7.43 -8.56
C PHE A 89 3.36 6.07 -8.04
N GLY A 90 2.28 6.06 -7.27
CA GLY A 90 1.67 4.86 -6.69
C GLY A 90 0.22 4.70 -7.12
N LYS A 91 -0.04 4.54 -8.42
CA LYS A 91 -1.37 4.20 -8.93
C LYS A 91 -1.64 2.72 -8.67
N GLY A 92 -2.88 2.34 -8.39
CA GLY A 92 -3.21 0.99 -7.95
C GLY A 92 -2.82 -0.14 -8.91
N TRP A 93 -2.78 0.11 -10.21
CA TRP A 93 -2.36 -0.85 -11.26
C TRP A 93 -1.05 -0.45 -11.96
N GLU A 94 -0.49 0.71 -11.61
CA GLU A 94 0.73 1.23 -12.22
C GLU A 94 1.58 1.91 -11.13
N ILE A 95 2.62 1.24 -10.71
CA ILE A 95 3.62 1.79 -9.80
C ILE A 95 4.80 2.26 -10.65
N ILE A 96 5.18 3.53 -10.49
CA ILE A 96 6.34 4.10 -11.17
C ILE A 96 7.36 4.50 -10.10
N SER A 97 8.54 3.89 -10.17
CA SER A 97 9.68 4.26 -9.35
C SER A 97 10.87 4.52 -10.28
N GLY A 98 11.23 5.80 -10.36
CA GLY A 98 12.38 6.22 -11.14
C GLY A 98 12.07 6.86 -12.48
N GLY A 99 13.15 7.37 -13.07
CA GLY A 99 13.19 8.05 -14.35
C GLY A 99 14.62 8.41 -14.72
N PRO A 100 14.81 9.23 -15.77
CA PRO A 100 16.14 9.69 -16.16
C PRO A 100 16.88 10.35 -15.00
N ALA A 101 18.13 9.97 -14.79
CA ALA A 101 18.97 10.54 -13.73
C ALA A 101 19.12 12.07 -13.83
N ALA A 102 18.95 12.64 -15.03
CA ALA A 102 18.91 14.09 -15.21
C ALA A 102 17.77 14.76 -14.40
N GLN A 103 16.67 14.04 -14.18
CA GLN A 103 15.46 14.50 -13.51
C GLN A 103 15.33 14.03 -12.05
N GLY A 104 16.38 13.45 -11.47
CA GLY A 104 16.41 12.98 -10.08
C GLY A 104 17.85 12.96 -9.56
N GLY A 105 18.08 12.27 -8.44
CA GLY A 105 19.42 12.04 -7.92
C GLY A 105 19.64 12.49 -6.49
N THR A 106 20.89 12.39 -6.07
CA THR A 106 21.37 12.81 -4.77
C THR A 106 21.87 14.24 -4.83
N TYR A 107 21.51 15.05 -3.84
CA TYR A 107 21.89 16.47 -3.74
C TYR A 107 22.52 16.75 -2.38
N LYS A 108 23.41 17.73 -2.34
CA LYS A 108 24.05 18.22 -1.12
C LYS A 108 23.87 19.73 -0.99
N SER A 109 23.58 20.18 0.21
CA SER A 109 23.64 21.58 0.63
C SER A 109 24.76 21.78 1.64
N THR A 110 25.40 22.95 1.63
CA THR A 110 26.41 23.40 2.60
C THR A 110 26.06 24.74 3.26
N ASP A 111 24.85 25.22 3.04
CA ASP A 111 24.33 26.51 3.51
C ASP A 111 23.01 26.38 4.28
N GLY A 112 22.79 25.24 4.93
CA GLY A 112 21.57 24.99 5.71
C GLY A 112 20.35 24.76 4.84
N GLY A 113 20.52 24.22 3.63
CA GLY A 113 19.43 23.87 2.73
C GLY A 113 18.86 25.05 1.93
N GLU A 114 19.59 26.17 1.81
CA GLU A 114 19.18 27.30 0.96
C GLU A 114 19.45 27.02 -0.52
N THR A 115 20.60 26.40 -0.82
CA THR A 115 21.00 25.98 -2.16
C THR A 115 21.47 24.53 -2.18
N TRP A 116 21.38 23.88 -3.33
CA TRP A 116 21.67 22.46 -3.49
C TRP A 116 22.49 22.18 -4.73
N ALA A 117 23.56 21.41 -4.56
CA ALA A 117 24.40 20.91 -5.64
C ALA A 117 24.09 19.42 -5.88
N LYS A 118 23.90 19.05 -7.15
CA LYS A 118 23.72 17.63 -7.51
C LYS A 118 25.03 16.88 -7.42
N LEU A 119 25.00 15.70 -6.80
CA LEU A 119 26.15 14.79 -6.70
C LEU A 119 26.09 13.77 -7.85
N SER A 120 27.25 13.46 -8.43
CA SER A 120 27.35 12.52 -9.56
C SER A 120 28.57 11.59 -9.51
N ASN A 121 29.62 11.98 -8.80
CA ASN A 121 30.89 11.24 -8.80
C ASN A 121 30.72 9.85 -8.15
N GLY A 122 30.75 8.79 -8.99
CA GLY A 122 30.57 7.40 -8.57
C GLY A 122 29.13 6.96 -8.36
N LEU A 123 28.12 7.80 -8.70
CA LEU A 123 26.69 7.49 -8.60
C LEU A 123 26.09 7.10 -9.97
N PRO A 124 24.94 6.38 -10.01
CA PRO A 124 24.25 6.05 -11.26
C PRO A 124 23.91 7.30 -12.09
N SER A 125 24.05 7.19 -13.42
CA SER A 125 23.95 8.33 -14.33
C SER A 125 22.87 8.22 -15.42
N THR A 126 22.28 7.04 -15.58
CA THR A 126 21.28 6.78 -16.66
C THR A 126 19.84 6.88 -16.14
N LEU A 127 19.45 5.93 -15.32
CA LEU A 127 18.16 5.89 -14.63
C LEU A 127 18.40 5.84 -13.13
N ILE A 128 17.54 6.54 -12.40
CA ILE A 128 17.59 6.55 -10.94
C ILE A 128 16.17 6.53 -10.36
N GLY A 129 15.96 5.66 -9.41
CA GLY A 129 14.69 5.50 -8.70
C GLY A 129 14.78 6.02 -7.28
N LYS A 130 14.15 5.30 -6.37
CA LYS A 130 14.10 5.66 -4.96
C LYS A 130 15.49 5.73 -4.34
N ILE A 131 15.70 6.78 -3.56
CA ILE A 131 16.95 7.05 -2.85
C ILE A 131 16.64 7.24 -1.38
N ASP A 132 17.42 6.59 -0.52
CA ASP A 132 17.45 6.89 0.91
C ASP A 132 18.88 7.18 1.35
N ILE A 133 19.08 8.04 2.36
CA ILE A 133 20.41 8.53 2.76
C ILE A 133 20.51 8.58 4.28
N SER A 134 21.63 8.05 4.79
CA SER A 134 21.97 8.12 6.22
C SER A 134 23.39 8.61 6.43
N ILE A 135 23.56 9.57 7.34
CA ILE A 135 24.85 10.13 7.74
C ILE A 135 25.30 9.45 9.03
N ALA A 136 26.50 8.91 9.08
CA ALA A 136 27.07 8.33 10.28
C ALA A 136 27.37 9.43 11.32
N ARG A 137 26.56 9.53 12.38
CA ARG A 137 26.70 10.62 13.38
C ARG A 137 28.06 10.66 14.07
N SER A 138 28.67 9.49 14.32
CA SER A 138 30.02 9.38 14.91
C SER A 138 31.15 9.76 13.96
N GLN A 139 30.89 9.75 12.64
CA GLN A 139 31.85 10.09 11.60
C GLN A 139 31.11 10.72 10.40
N PRO A 140 30.73 12.02 10.44
CA PRO A 140 29.87 12.64 9.43
C PRO A 140 30.43 12.69 8.01
N SER A 141 31.75 12.49 7.83
CA SER A 141 32.34 12.27 6.50
C SER A 141 31.91 10.95 5.85
N THR A 142 31.40 10.00 6.64
CA THR A 142 30.84 8.74 6.15
C THR A 142 29.33 8.89 5.95
N VAL A 143 28.91 8.73 4.70
CA VAL A 143 27.50 8.81 4.28
C VAL A 143 27.14 7.57 3.47
N TYR A 144 25.98 7.00 3.76
CA TYR A 144 25.43 5.89 2.99
C TYR A 144 24.23 6.35 2.18
N ALA A 145 24.08 5.79 0.99
CA ALA A 145 22.92 5.99 0.15
C ALA A 145 22.46 4.64 -0.42
N MET A 146 21.20 4.30 -0.17
CA MET A 146 20.53 3.18 -0.81
C MET A 146 19.85 3.70 -2.07
N ILE A 147 20.25 3.19 -3.25
CA ILE A 147 19.84 3.77 -4.55
C ILE A 147 19.26 2.69 -5.44
N GLU A 148 18.03 2.91 -5.90
CA GLU A 148 17.42 2.13 -6.96
C GLU A 148 18.00 2.59 -8.32
N ALA A 149 18.62 1.64 -9.04
CA ALA A 149 19.15 1.84 -10.37
C ALA A 149 19.12 0.52 -11.16
N PRO A 150 19.24 0.54 -12.51
CA PRO A 150 19.18 -0.66 -13.33
C PRO A 150 20.30 -1.66 -13.04
N GLY A 151 19.96 -2.95 -13.08
CA GLY A 151 20.92 -4.04 -13.06
C GLY A 151 21.86 -4.01 -11.87
N ALA A 152 23.16 -4.02 -12.12
CA ALA A 152 24.19 -4.03 -11.10
C ALA A 152 24.52 -2.64 -10.50
N GLU A 153 23.99 -1.56 -11.06
CA GLU A 153 24.19 -0.20 -10.56
C GLU A 153 23.34 0.10 -9.30
N GLY A 154 22.20 -0.59 -9.10
CA GLY A 154 21.39 -0.43 -7.90
C GLY A 154 22.04 -1.08 -6.67
N GLY A 155 21.90 -0.44 -5.50
CA GLY A 155 22.42 -0.98 -4.24
C GLY A 155 22.80 0.06 -3.21
N LEU A 156 23.63 -0.37 -2.26
CA LEU A 156 24.16 0.45 -1.18
C LEU A 156 25.46 1.12 -1.61
N TYR A 157 25.46 2.43 -1.61
CA TYR A 157 26.63 3.28 -1.87
C TYR A 157 27.18 3.85 -0.56
N LYS A 158 28.50 4.04 -0.50
CA LYS A 158 29.21 4.64 0.62
C LYS A 158 30.13 5.75 0.13
N SER A 159 30.08 6.88 0.79
CA SER A 159 31.07 7.94 0.73
C SER A 159 31.84 7.99 2.05
N THR A 160 33.13 8.32 2.02
CA THR A 160 33.97 8.57 3.20
C THR A 160 34.57 9.99 3.22
N ASP A 161 34.14 10.80 2.26
CA ASP A 161 34.65 12.16 2.00
C ASP A 161 33.48 13.19 1.95
N ALA A 162 32.48 12.95 2.79
CA ALA A 162 31.30 13.81 2.89
C ALA A 162 30.58 14.02 1.54
N GLY A 163 30.47 12.96 0.74
CA GLY A 163 29.73 12.94 -0.52
C GLY A 163 30.50 13.47 -1.73
N ALA A 164 31.77 13.77 -1.62
CA ALA A 164 32.58 14.22 -2.76
C ALA A 164 32.79 13.08 -3.78
N SER A 165 32.89 11.84 -3.30
CA SER A 165 32.90 10.64 -4.13
C SER A 165 32.12 9.50 -3.48
N TRP A 166 31.60 8.58 -4.32
CA TRP A 166 30.79 7.46 -3.89
C TRP A 166 31.28 6.14 -4.48
N LYS A 167 31.15 5.08 -3.71
CA LYS A 167 31.48 3.71 -4.13
C LYS A 167 30.29 2.80 -3.83
N LEU A 168 29.87 1.99 -4.81
CA LEU A 168 28.96 0.88 -4.60
C LEU A 168 29.63 -0.16 -3.72
N VAL A 169 29.10 -0.43 -2.53
CA VAL A 169 29.65 -1.38 -1.57
C VAL A 169 28.91 -2.69 -1.52
N ASN A 170 27.61 -2.67 -1.88
CA ASN A 170 26.80 -3.90 -1.94
C ASN A 170 25.62 -3.73 -2.91
N ASN A 171 25.41 -4.73 -3.75
CA ASN A 171 24.28 -4.77 -4.71
C ASN A 171 23.49 -6.08 -4.63
N ALA A 172 23.52 -6.77 -3.50
CA ALA A 172 22.81 -8.02 -3.29
C ALA A 172 21.28 -7.85 -3.51
N ALA A 173 20.66 -8.85 -4.13
CA ALA A 173 19.24 -8.77 -4.51
C ALA A 173 18.30 -8.61 -3.31
N ASN A 174 18.63 -9.24 -2.16
CA ASN A 174 17.84 -9.14 -0.94
C ASN A 174 17.82 -7.73 -0.32
N LEU A 175 18.81 -6.87 -0.64
CA LEU A 175 18.80 -5.46 -0.24
C LEU A 175 17.98 -4.59 -1.18
N ARG A 176 17.65 -5.06 -2.38
CA ARG A 176 17.05 -4.30 -3.48
C ARG A 176 15.64 -4.77 -3.84
N SER A 177 15.02 -5.61 -3.02
CA SER A 177 13.66 -6.09 -3.29
C SER A 177 12.64 -4.95 -3.18
N ARG A 178 11.71 -4.87 -4.13
CA ARG A 178 10.57 -3.94 -4.15
C ARG A 178 10.93 -2.51 -3.67
N PRO A 179 11.86 -1.79 -4.32
CA PRO A 179 12.39 -0.51 -3.81
C PRO A 179 11.32 0.57 -3.67
N PHE A 180 10.25 0.53 -4.44
CA PHE A 180 9.11 1.44 -4.31
C PHE A 180 8.39 1.30 -2.95
N TYR A 181 8.44 0.14 -2.27
CA TYR A 181 7.93 -0.05 -0.90
C TYR A 181 9.02 0.15 0.15
N PHE A 182 10.16 -0.49 -0.04
CA PHE A 182 11.26 -0.56 0.93
C PHE A 182 12.42 0.39 0.57
N HIS A 183 13.65 -0.04 0.81
CA HIS A 183 14.87 0.66 0.39
C HIS A 183 15.27 1.79 1.33
N TYR A 184 15.28 1.48 2.64
CA TYR A 184 15.68 2.44 3.67
C TYR A 184 17.02 2.00 4.28
N VAL A 185 17.91 2.97 4.56
CA VAL A 185 19.20 2.75 5.20
C VAL A 185 19.34 3.61 6.43
N ASP A 186 19.75 2.97 7.53
CA ASP A 186 20.02 3.64 8.80
C ASP A 186 21.39 3.22 9.34
N VAL A 187 22.12 4.15 9.95
CA VAL A 187 23.43 3.90 10.52
C VAL A 187 23.39 4.11 12.02
N ASN A 188 23.99 3.17 12.75
CA ASN A 188 24.15 3.28 14.19
C ASN A 188 24.87 4.59 14.55
N PRO A 189 24.30 5.44 15.43
CA PRO A 189 24.88 6.75 15.74
C PRO A 189 26.26 6.71 16.41
N LYS A 190 26.68 5.57 16.96
CA LYS A 190 27.98 5.39 17.63
C LYS A 190 29.01 4.61 16.80
N ASP A 191 28.56 3.89 15.75
CA ASP A 191 29.44 3.06 14.91
C ASP A 191 29.13 3.28 13.42
N PRO A 192 30.02 3.91 12.66
CA PRO A 192 29.80 4.19 11.23
C PRO A 192 29.78 2.93 10.36
N ASN A 193 30.19 1.76 10.88
CA ASN A 193 30.19 0.50 10.16
C ASN A 193 28.98 -0.41 10.49
N ASP A 194 28.20 -0.05 11.50
CA ASP A 194 26.95 -0.77 11.84
C ASP A 194 25.79 -0.17 11.04
N VAL A 195 25.51 -0.78 9.88
CA VAL A 195 24.56 -0.31 8.88
C VAL A 195 23.36 -1.25 8.84
N TRP A 196 22.18 -0.67 8.85
CA TRP A 196 20.91 -1.39 8.79
C TRP A 196 20.15 -1.03 7.52
N VAL A 197 19.60 -2.04 6.85
CA VAL A 197 18.78 -1.85 5.65
C VAL A 197 17.42 -2.50 5.88
N ASN A 198 16.40 -1.69 5.74
CA ASN A 198 15.01 -2.11 5.87
C ASN A 198 14.48 -2.50 4.49
N THR A 199 14.09 -3.77 4.38
CA THR A 199 13.46 -4.38 3.19
C THR A 199 12.35 -5.32 3.64
N LEU A 200 11.98 -6.31 2.83
CA LEU A 200 11.11 -7.42 3.24
C LEU A 200 11.54 -8.02 4.60
N THR A 201 12.86 -8.11 4.81
CA THR A 201 13.49 -8.47 6.08
C THR A 201 14.39 -7.33 6.57
N LEU A 202 14.58 -7.23 7.89
CA LEU A 202 15.56 -6.31 8.45
C LEU A 202 16.97 -6.90 8.27
N GLN A 203 17.85 -6.15 7.62
CA GLN A 203 19.22 -6.55 7.31
C GLN A 203 20.23 -5.72 8.09
N ARG A 204 21.29 -6.33 8.61
CA ARG A 204 22.34 -5.63 9.36
C ARG A 204 23.72 -6.00 8.86
N SER A 205 24.54 -4.99 8.62
CA SER A 205 25.99 -5.09 8.39
C SER A 205 26.75 -4.54 9.58
N ARG A 206 27.89 -5.14 9.91
CA ARG A 206 28.83 -4.65 10.94
C ARG A 206 30.21 -4.29 10.36
N ASP A 207 30.35 -4.32 9.04
CA ASP A 207 31.58 -4.09 8.31
C ASP A 207 31.47 -2.92 7.29
N GLY A 208 30.50 -2.03 7.53
CA GLY A 208 30.31 -0.87 6.67
C GLY A 208 29.59 -1.17 5.35
N GLY A 209 28.73 -2.18 5.33
CA GLY A 209 27.88 -2.51 4.20
C GLY A 209 28.42 -3.62 3.29
N GLY A 210 29.56 -4.22 3.62
CA GLY A 210 30.13 -5.29 2.81
C GLY A 210 29.34 -6.59 2.89
N ASN A 211 29.00 -7.02 4.11
CA ASN A 211 28.23 -8.24 4.36
C ASN A 211 27.01 -7.93 5.22
N PHE A 212 25.88 -8.58 4.91
CA PHE A 212 24.63 -8.44 5.65
C PHE A 212 24.14 -9.77 6.20
N SER A 213 23.50 -9.70 7.37
CA SER A 213 22.75 -10.79 7.98
C SER A 213 21.34 -10.34 8.32
N VAL A 214 20.39 -11.27 8.28
CA VAL A 214 18.99 -11.00 8.67
C VAL A 214 18.89 -10.84 10.17
N VAL A 215 18.19 -9.81 10.61
CA VAL A 215 17.72 -9.63 11.98
C VAL A 215 16.23 -9.99 12.02
N SER A 216 15.87 -10.98 12.84
CA SER A 216 14.48 -11.39 12.98
C SER A 216 13.66 -10.30 13.67
N THR A 217 12.54 -9.91 13.08
CA THR A 217 11.56 -8.97 13.61
C THR A 217 10.21 -9.66 13.80
N PRO A 218 9.31 -9.15 14.65
CA PRO A 218 7.99 -9.74 14.87
C PRO A 218 7.10 -9.78 13.63
N HIS A 219 7.36 -8.92 12.66
CA HIS A 219 6.67 -8.90 11.38
C HIS A 219 7.67 -8.60 10.24
N ALA A 220 7.35 -9.04 9.03
CA ALA A 220 8.09 -8.70 7.82
C ALA A 220 7.79 -7.26 7.37
N ASP A 221 8.29 -6.90 6.18
CA ASP A 221 8.05 -5.61 5.55
C ASP A 221 8.50 -4.43 6.41
N ASN A 222 9.82 -4.28 6.50
CA ASN A 222 10.46 -3.33 7.41
C ASN A 222 10.67 -1.97 6.72
N HIS A 223 10.31 -0.87 7.39
CA HIS A 223 10.25 0.47 6.81
C HIS A 223 11.14 1.51 7.47
N GLY A 224 11.77 1.22 8.58
CA GLY A 224 12.71 2.14 9.21
C GLY A 224 13.09 1.71 10.62
N ILE A 225 14.24 2.18 11.08
CA ILE A 225 14.70 2.01 12.46
C ILE A 225 15.24 3.34 12.99
N TRP A 226 14.79 3.72 14.16
CA TRP A 226 15.35 4.84 14.90
C TRP A 226 16.15 4.33 16.08
N PHE A 227 17.39 4.82 16.22
CA PHE A 227 18.27 4.51 17.34
C PHE A 227 18.28 5.63 18.38
N ASN A 228 18.26 5.26 19.65
CA ASN A 228 18.62 6.21 20.70
C ASN A 228 20.09 6.64 20.49
N PRO A 229 20.38 7.94 20.31
CA PRO A 229 21.74 8.40 20.00
C PRO A 229 22.74 8.18 21.13
N ASP A 230 22.26 8.11 22.37
CA ASP A 230 23.11 7.91 23.53
C ASP A 230 23.31 6.42 23.86
N THR A 231 22.30 5.60 23.60
CA THR A 231 22.29 4.15 23.87
C THR A 231 21.69 3.40 22.68
N PRO A 232 22.45 3.13 21.60
CA PRO A 232 21.91 2.54 20.37
C PRO A 232 21.39 1.11 20.49
N SER A 233 21.62 0.42 21.63
CA SER A 233 20.92 -0.83 21.93
C SER A 233 19.41 -0.63 22.13
N TYR A 234 18.98 0.61 22.45
CA TYR A 234 17.59 1.05 22.42
C TYR A 234 17.26 1.54 21.01
N ALA A 235 16.32 0.88 20.37
CA ALA A 235 15.84 1.29 19.05
C ALA A 235 14.34 1.02 18.90
N ILE A 236 13.73 1.73 17.97
CA ILE A 236 12.34 1.51 17.53
C ILE A 236 12.38 1.18 16.05
N GLN A 237 11.76 0.08 15.67
CA GLN A 237 11.66 -0.39 14.29
C GLN A 237 10.18 -0.38 13.88
N SER A 238 9.90 0.00 12.62
CA SER A 238 8.56 -0.04 12.03
C SER A 238 8.46 -1.12 10.94
N ASN A 239 7.32 -1.80 10.90
CA ASN A 239 6.98 -2.81 9.90
C ASN A 239 5.46 -2.81 9.66
N ASP A 240 5.00 -3.62 8.70
CA ASP A 240 3.57 -3.67 8.33
C ASP A 240 2.68 -4.32 9.41
N GLY A 241 3.25 -4.90 10.46
CA GLY A 241 2.54 -5.31 11.67
C GLY A 241 2.44 -4.22 12.73
N GLY A 242 3.18 -3.11 12.60
CA GLY A 242 3.21 -1.99 13.55
C GLY A 242 4.61 -1.51 13.87
N ALA A 243 4.90 -1.25 15.14
CA ALA A 243 6.21 -0.81 15.64
C ALA A 243 6.69 -1.68 16.80
N ASN A 244 7.99 -1.90 16.84
CA ASN A 244 8.63 -2.75 17.84
C ASN A 244 9.78 -2.02 18.51
N VAL A 245 9.95 -2.23 19.80
CA VAL A 245 11.05 -1.69 20.60
C VAL A 245 12.03 -2.80 20.94
N THR A 246 13.30 -2.53 20.77
CA THR A 246 14.40 -3.34 21.30
C THR A 246 15.19 -2.56 22.35
N THR A 247 15.72 -3.27 23.34
CA THR A 247 16.62 -2.70 24.36
C THR A 247 17.99 -3.36 24.35
N ASP A 248 18.21 -4.31 23.44
CA ASP A 248 19.38 -5.18 23.39
C ASP A 248 20.03 -5.23 21.99
N GLY A 249 19.78 -4.19 21.17
CA GLY A 249 20.38 -4.04 19.85
C GLY A 249 19.81 -4.99 18.80
N GLY A 250 18.52 -5.30 18.90
CA GLY A 250 17.79 -6.11 17.91
C GLY A 250 17.85 -7.61 18.13
N ARG A 251 18.30 -8.08 19.32
CA ARG A 251 18.26 -9.51 19.65
C ARG A 251 16.86 -9.96 20.05
N THR A 252 16.13 -9.09 20.73
CA THR A 252 14.71 -9.28 21.07
C THR A 252 13.90 -8.01 20.80
N TRP A 253 12.61 -8.18 20.58
CA TRP A 253 11.68 -7.11 20.23
C TRP A 253 10.39 -7.22 21.03
N SER A 254 9.76 -6.07 21.29
CA SER A 254 8.40 -6.04 21.85
C SER A 254 7.37 -6.60 20.88
N SER A 255 6.23 -7.04 21.40
CA SER A 255 5.10 -7.51 20.58
C SER A 255 4.48 -6.36 19.78
N ILE A 256 3.85 -6.71 18.64
CA ILE A 256 2.96 -5.85 17.86
C ILE A 256 1.49 -5.91 18.34
N LEU A 257 1.13 -6.90 19.17
CA LEU A 257 -0.26 -7.18 19.54
C LEU A 257 -0.88 -6.16 20.50
N ASN A 258 -0.14 -5.17 20.94
CA ASN A 258 -0.59 -4.10 21.85
C ASN A 258 -0.89 -2.77 21.14
N GLN A 259 -0.97 -2.77 19.81
CA GLN A 259 -1.21 -1.57 19.03
C GLN A 259 -2.64 -1.60 18.45
N PRO A 260 -3.48 -0.59 18.77
CA PRO A 260 -4.88 -0.57 18.33
C PRO A 260 -5.01 0.02 16.92
N THR A 261 -4.29 -0.55 15.96
CA THR A 261 -4.26 -0.10 14.56
C THR A 261 -4.49 -1.26 13.63
N ALA A 262 -5.31 -1.04 12.60
CA ALA A 262 -5.58 -1.99 11.53
C ALA A 262 -6.00 -1.24 10.27
N GLU A 263 -5.63 -1.74 9.11
CA GLU A 263 -6.20 -1.34 7.83
C GLU A 263 -7.12 -2.47 7.35
N LEU A 264 -8.42 -2.20 7.31
CA LEU A 264 -9.42 -3.16 6.85
C LEU A 264 -9.89 -2.78 5.44
N TYR A 265 -9.83 -3.73 4.51
CA TYR A 265 -10.30 -3.52 3.13
C TYR A 265 -11.83 -3.50 3.03
N MET A 266 -12.49 -4.26 3.88
CA MET A 266 -13.96 -4.27 4.00
C MET A 266 -14.38 -4.77 5.38
N VAL A 267 -15.66 -4.61 5.69
CA VAL A 267 -16.30 -5.17 6.88
C VAL A 267 -17.58 -5.88 6.45
N ALA A 268 -17.75 -7.10 6.91
CA ALA A 268 -18.99 -7.85 6.82
C ALA A 268 -19.51 -8.19 8.23
N VAL A 269 -20.80 -8.51 8.31
CA VAL A 269 -21.47 -8.92 9.56
C VAL A 269 -22.33 -10.14 9.28
N ASP A 270 -22.58 -10.95 10.31
CA ASP A 270 -23.58 -12.01 10.30
C ASP A 270 -24.89 -11.57 10.95
N ASP A 271 -25.90 -12.42 10.95
CA ASP A 271 -27.23 -12.15 11.54
C ASP A 271 -27.37 -12.68 12.98
N GLN A 272 -26.26 -13.06 13.62
CA GLN A 272 -26.29 -13.51 15.02
C GLN A 272 -26.59 -12.34 15.98
N HIS A 273 -26.93 -12.64 17.21
CA HIS A 273 -27.08 -11.65 18.26
C HIS A 273 -26.39 -12.10 19.55
N PRO A 274 -25.30 -11.46 19.99
CA PRO A 274 -24.56 -10.37 19.31
C PRO A 274 -23.92 -10.86 18.01
N TYR A 275 -23.88 -9.96 17.02
CA TYR A 275 -23.27 -10.26 15.74
C TYR A 275 -21.74 -10.22 15.79
N LEU A 276 -21.09 -10.86 14.84
CA LEU A 276 -19.65 -10.79 14.62
C LEU A 276 -19.32 -9.84 13.46
N LEU A 277 -18.15 -9.22 13.54
CA LEU A 277 -17.56 -8.38 12.52
C LEU A 277 -16.42 -9.17 11.86
N TYR A 278 -16.37 -9.14 10.55
CA TYR A 278 -15.41 -9.86 9.73
C TYR A 278 -14.66 -8.87 8.83
N GLY A 279 -13.34 -8.97 8.76
CA GLY A 279 -12.55 -8.09 7.92
C GLY A 279 -11.21 -8.70 7.48
N PRO A 280 -10.83 -8.54 6.21
CA PRO A 280 -9.45 -8.74 5.77
C PRO A 280 -8.62 -7.55 6.23
N GLN A 281 -7.50 -7.83 6.89
CA GLN A 281 -6.61 -6.85 7.48
C GLN A 281 -5.29 -6.84 6.73
N GLN A 282 -4.96 -5.71 6.12
CA GLN A 282 -3.71 -5.54 5.36
C GLN A 282 -2.51 -6.11 6.14
N ASP A 283 -1.76 -6.98 5.49
CA ASP A 283 -0.54 -7.65 5.96
C ASP A 283 -0.69 -8.52 7.22
N ASN A 284 -1.90 -8.59 7.81
CA ASN A 284 -2.16 -9.28 9.07
C ASN A 284 -3.28 -10.34 8.99
N SER A 285 -3.56 -10.86 7.78
CA SER A 285 -4.58 -11.91 7.55
C SER A 285 -6.01 -11.40 7.76
N THR A 286 -6.96 -12.27 8.07
CA THR A 286 -8.34 -11.90 8.37
C THR A 286 -8.57 -11.79 9.87
N VAL A 287 -9.53 -10.98 10.27
CA VAL A 287 -9.95 -10.86 11.68
C VAL A 287 -11.46 -11.04 11.80
N VAL A 288 -11.86 -11.78 12.83
CA VAL A 288 -13.25 -11.93 13.28
C VAL A 288 -13.32 -11.48 14.72
N VAL A 289 -14.18 -10.50 15.00
CA VAL A 289 -14.33 -9.94 16.35
C VAL A 289 -15.81 -9.81 16.74
N PRO A 290 -16.17 -10.04 17.98
CA PRO A 290 -17.54 -9.84 18.44
C PRO A 290 -17.89 -8.34 18.49
N SER A 291 -19.15 -8.00 18.11
CA SER A 291 -19.67 -6.63 18.21
C SER A 291 -19.79 -6.15 19.67
N VAL A 292 -19.96 -7.08 20.59
CA VAL A 292 -19.91 -6.83 22.04
C VAL A 292 -18.73 -7.59 22.61
N PRO A 293 -17.66 -6.90 23.06
CA PRO A 293 -16.52 -7.56 23.66
C PRO A 293 -16.92 -8.40 24.87
N THR A 294 -16.52 -9.67 24.88
CA THR A 294 -16.64 -10.54 26.07
C THR A 294 -15.52 -10.18 27.05
N VAL A 295 -15.58 -9.00 27.65
CA VAL A 295 -14.57 -8.59 28.64
C VAL A 295 -15.04 -9.05 30.00
N SER A 296 -14.44 -10.08 30.52
CA SER A 296 -14.56 -10.47 31.91
C SER A 296 -13.57 -9.65 32.71
N PHE A 297 -14.07 -8.75 33.56
CA PHE A 297 -13.40 -7.97 34.60
C PHE A 297 -11.85 -8.04 34.67
N GLY A 298 -11.18 -7.28 33.80
CA GLY A 298 -9.83 -6.79 34.07
C GLY A 298 -8.65 -7.74 33.80
N PHE A 299 -8.89 -8.98 33.37
CA PHE A 299 -7.83 -9.98 33.16
C PHE A 299 -7.73 -10.54 31.76
N ASP A 300 -8.75 -10.33 30.91
CA ASP A 300 -8.75 -10.85 29.55
C ASP A 300 -8.20 -9.82 28.57
N HIS A 301 -7.18 -10.22 27.83
CA HIS A 301 -6.63 -9.38 26.77
C HIS A 301 -7.64 -9.34 25.60
N PRO A 302 -7.99 -8.15 25.03
CA PRO A 302 -8.96 -8.06 23.92
C PRO A 302 -8.67 -8.96 22.74
N ALA A 303 -7.40 -9.24 22.46
CA ALA A 303 -6.97 -10.16 21.41
C ALA A 303 -7.42 -11.61 21.62
N GLN A 304 -7.82 -12.00 22.81
CA GLN A 304 -8.37 -13.36 23.07
C GLN A 304 -9.75 -13.57 22.45
N ALA A 305 -10.47 -12.47 22.17
CA ALA A 305 -11.75 -12.50 21.49
C ALA A 305 -11.62 -12.49 19.95
N TRP A 306 -10.40 -12.40 19.44
CA TRP A 306 -10.13 -12.35 18.02
C TRP A 306 -9.83 -13.74 17.49
N THR A 307 -10.42 -14.06 16.34
CA THR A 307 -10.11 -15.28 15.60
C THR A 307 -9.79 -14.93 14.16
N GLN A 308 -9.07 -15.81 13.50
CA GLN A 308 -8.84 -15.75 12.06
C GLN A 308 -9.90 -16.58 11.33
N ALA A 309 -10.18 -16.22 10.07
CA ALA A 309 -11.04 -16.96 9.16
C ALA A 309 -10.31 -17.24 7.85
N SER A 310 -11.03 -17.71 6.84
CA SER A 310 -10.52 -17.90 5.49
C SER A 310 -10.21 -16.59 4.77
N GLY A 311 -9.48 -16.69 3.67
CA GLY A 311 -8.97 -15.56 2.91
C GLY A 311 -7.59 -15.13 3.41
N CYS A 312 -7.19 -13.93 3.06
CA CYS A 312 -5.92 -13.36 3.47
C CYS A 312 -6.06 -11.87 3.84
N GLU A 313 -4.98 -11.14 3.81
CA GLU A 313 -4.88 -9.71 4.12
C GLU A 313 -5.84 -8.82 3.30
N THR A 314 -6.29 -9.30 2.13
CA THR A 314 -7.08 -8.54 1.16
C THR A 314 -8.15 -9.42 0.53
N GLY A 315 -9.11 -8.82 -0.16
CA GLY A 315 -10.20 -9.52 -0.84
C GLY A 315 -11.52 -9.43 -0.08
N GLY A 316 -12.51 -10.12 -0.59
CA GLY A 316 -13.82 -10.21 0.03
C GLY A 316 -13.83 -11.20 1.19
N ILE A 317 -14.62 -10.90 2.21
CA ILE A 317 -14.99 -11.85 3.26
C ILE A 317 -16.49 -11.81 3.44
N TRP A 318 -17.13 -13.00 3.50
CA TRP A 318 -18.58 -13.08 3.59
C TRP A 318 -19.02 -14.25 4.47
N PRO A 319 -19.60 -14.00 5.65
CA PRO A 319 -20.16 -15.04 6.49
C PRO A 319 -21.51 -15.52 5.94
N THR A 320 -21.90 -16.76 6.23
CA THR A 320 -23.31 -17.17 6.17
C THR A 320 -24.09 -16.45 7.29
N PRO A 321 -25.42 -16.27 7.14
CA PRO A 321 -26.22 -15.56 8.15
C PRO A 321 -26.10 -16.10 9.58
N ASP A 322 -25.90 -17.41 9.72
CA ASP A 322 -25.70 -18.08 10.99
C ASP A 322 -24.23 -18.09 11.49
N GLY A 323 -23.31 -17.47 10.74
CA GLY A 323 -21.88 -17.38 11.06
C GLY A 323 -21.11 -18.71 11.07
N ARG A 324 -21.73 -19.83 10.63
CA ARG A 324 -21.08 -21.16 10.67
C ARG A 324 -20.08 -21.40 9.56
N VAL A 325 -20.27 -20.72 8.44
CA VAL A 325 -19.38 -20.78 7.28
C VAL A 325 -18.95 -19.39 6.90
N ILE A 326 -17.66 -19.21 6.68
CA ILE A 326 -17.09 -17.94 6.24
C ILE A 326 -16.41 -18.18 4.89
N TRP A 327 -16.80 -17.40 3.89
CA TRP A 327 -16.16 -17.37 2.59
C TRP A 327 -15.16 -16.23 2.56
N GLY A 328 -13.91 -16.53 2.22
CA GLY A 328 -12.84 -15.55 2.09
C GLY A 328 -12.18 -15.63 0.73
N ALA A 329 -11.88 -14.51 0.13
CA ALA A 329 -11.11 -14.42 -1.09
C ALA A 329 -9.69 -13.88 -0.81
N CYS A 330 -8.71 -14.31 -1.61
CA CYS A 330 -7.33 -13.86 -1.54
C CYS A 330 -6.76 -13.79 -2.95
N LYS A 331 -6.67 -12.59 -3.52
CA LYS A 331 -5.95 -12.36 -4.78
C LYS A 331 -6.37 -13.32 -5.92
N GLY A 332 -7.66 -13.69 -5.99
CA GLY A 332 -8.24 -14.63 -6.97
C GLY A 332 -8.48 -16.03 -6.45
N GLU A 333 -7.89 -16.41 -5.35
CA GLU A 333 -8.21 -17.63 -4.64
C GLU A 333 -9.47 -17.44 -3.78
N VAL A 334 -10.24 -18.46 -3.57
CA VAL A 334 -11.40 -18.46 -2.67
C VAL A 334 -11.36 -19.67 -1.76
N GLU A 335 -11.70 -19.44 -0.52
CA GLU A 335 -11.71 -20.45 0.53
C GLU A 335 -13.04 -20.46 1.28
N ARG A 336 -13.40 -21.64 1.74
CA ARG A 336 -14.54 -21.91 2.59
C ARG A 336 -14.05 -22.34 3.97
N PHE A 337 -14.28 -21.53 4.98
CA PHE A 337 -13.93 -21.82 6.36
C PHE A 337 -15.14 -22.34 7.14
N ASN A 338 -15.00 -23.48 7.80
CA ASN A 338 -16.01 -24.03 8.69
C ASN A 338 -15.63 -23.67 10.13
N VAL A 339 -16.45 -22.86 10.78
CA VAL A 339 -16.19 -22.34 12.13
C VAL A 339 -16.19 -23.45 13.19
N GLU A 340 -17.07 -24.45 13.04
CA GLU A 340 -17.20 -25.55 13.99
C GLU A 340 -15.95 -26.45 14.00
N THR A 341 -15.37 -26.73 12.84
CA THR A 341 -14.18 -27.60 12.71
C THR A 341 -12.87 -26.83 12.69
N GLY A 342 -12.89 -25.50 12.49
CA GLY A 342 -11.71 -24.66 12.32
C GLY A 342 -10.93 -24.92 11.02
N GLN A 343 -11.56 -25.56 10.01
CA GLN A 343 -10.90 -25.96 8.78
C GLN A 343 -11.26 -25.04 7.62
N ALA A 344 -10.24 -24.56 6.89
CA ALA A 344 -10.36 -23.91 5.60
C ALA A 344 -10.20 -24.92 4.45
N GLN A 345 -10.98 -24.73 3.39
CA GLN A 345 -10.93 -25.54 2.17
C GLN A 345 -10.85 -24.61 0.96
N GLY A 346 -9.79 -24.76 0.16
CA GLY A 346 -9.68 -24.08 -1.13
C GLY A 346 -10.81 -24.50 -2.08
N ARG A 347 -11.46 -23.51 -2.68
CA ARG A 347 -12.56 -23.66 -3.65
C ARG A 347 -12.27 -22.88 -4.93
N TRP A 348 -11.03 -22.93 -5.38
CA TRP A 348 -10.50 -22.12 -6.47
C TRP A 348 -11.22 -22.37 -7.78
N ILE A 349 -11.54 -21.28 -8.47
CA ILE A 349 -12.17 -21.33 -9.80
C ILE A 349 -11.19 -21.88 -10.83
N TYR A 350 -9.95 -21.41 -10.77
CA TYR A 350 -8.90 -21.79 -11.70
C TYR A 350 -7.52 -21.59 -11.08
N PRO A 351 -6.66 -22.61 -11.05
CA PRO A 351 -5.30 -22.46 -10.57
C PRO A 351 -4.47 -21.72 -11.64
N GLN A 352 -4.04 -20.51 -11.32
CA GLN A 352 -3.17 -19.72 -12.18
C GLN A 352 -2.17 -18.92 -11.35
N ASP A 353 -0.92 -18.86 -11.81
CA ASP A 353 0.04 -17.89 -11.36
C ASP A 353 -0.19 -16.58 -12.14
N ARG A 354 -0.22 -15.45 -11.44
CA ARG A 354 -0.39 -14.12 -12.01
C ARG A 354 0.77 -13.18 -11.69
N TYR A 355 1.69 -13.62 -10.83
CA TYR A 355 2.80 -12.81 -10.39
C TYR A 355 3.77 -12.54 -11.54
N GLY A 356 3.93 -11.27 -11.91
CA GLY A 356 4.80 -10.83 -12.99
C GLY A 356 4.29 -11.10 -14.41
N HIS A 357 3.09 -11.67 -14.56
CA HIS A 357 2.46 -11.88 -15.87
C HIS A 357 1.73 -10.62 -16.35
N HIS A 358 1.72 -10.43 -17.67
CA HIS A 358 0.89 -9.40 -18.29
C HIS A 358 -0.60 -9.78 -18.11
N PRO A 359 -1.51 -8.82 -17.83
CA PRO A 359 -2.92 -9.12 -17.65
C PRO A 359 -3.59 -9.88 -18.80
N ASP A 360 -3.15 -9.69 -20.03
CA ASP A 360 -3.67 -10.42 -21.20
C ASP A 360 -3.16 -11.87 -21.32
N ASP A 361 -2.10 -12.24 -20.58
CA ASP A 361 -1.54 -13.59 -20.59
C ASP A 361 -2.22 -14.52 -19.56
N ILE A 362 -3.00 -13.95 -18.62
CA ILE A 362 -3.73 -14.70 -17.60
C ILE A 362 -5.17 -14.98 -18.02
N LYS A 363 -5.67 -16.18 -17.71
CA LYS A 363 -7.04 -16.58 -18.09
C LYS A 363 -8.11 -15.71 -17.45
N PHE A 364 -7.95 -15.41 -16.16
CA PHE A 364 -8.89 -14.60 -15.39
C PHE A 364 -8.17 -13.45 -14.70
N ARG A 365 -8.58 -12.22 -14.98
CA ARG A 365 -8.06 -11.00 -14.36
C ARG A 365 -8.73 -10.81 -12.98
N PHE A 366 -8.21 -11.48 -11.95
CA PHE A 366 -8.63 -11.23 -10.57
C PHE A 366 -7.88 -10.03 -10.01
N PRO A 367 -8.58 -9.04 -9.42
CA PRO A 367 -7.91 -7.94 -8.74
C PRO A 367 -7.30 -8.41 -7.41
N ARG A 368 -6.38 -7.65 -6.84
CA ARG A 368 -5.89 -7.87 -5.47
C ARG A 368 -7.06 -8.04 -4.50
N GLN A 369 -8.01 -7.13 -4.54
CA GLN A 369 -9.23 -7.14 -3.75
C GLN A 369 -10.33 -7.92 -4.46
N THR A 370 -10.13 -9.23 -4.60
CA THR A 370 -11.11 -10.11 -5.24
C THR A 370 -12.42 -10.17 -4.45
N VAL A 371 -13.51 -9.95 -5.13
CA VAL A 371 -14.85 -9.95 -4.51
C VAL A 371 -15.39 -11.39 -4.43
N VAL A 372 -15.90 -11.76 -3.26
CA VAL A 372 -16.69 -12.97 -3.02
C VAL A 372 -17.99 -12.59 -2.32
N MET A 373 -19.09 -13.29 -2.61
CA MET A 373 -20.40 -13.03 -2.00
C MET A 373 -21.19 -14.34 -1.89
N VAL A 374 -21.86 -14.53 -0.76
CA VAL A 374 -22.90 -15.55 -0.59
C VAL A 374 -24.23 -14.95 -1.03
N SER A 375 -25.01 -15.68 -1.84
CA SER A 375 -26.33 -15.21 -2.25
C SER A 375 -27.25 -15.04 -1.03
N PRO A 376 -27.98 -13.92 -0.91
CA PRO A 376 -28.96 -13.73 0.16
C PRO A 376 -30.19 -14.66 0.03
N HIS A 377 -30.30 -15.38 -1.08
CA HIS A 377 -31.43 -16.27 -1.36
C HIS A 377 -31.11 -17.76 -1.18
N ASP A 378 -29.82 -18.14 -1.12
CA ASP A 378 -29.39 -19.52 -0.99
C ASP A 378 -27.91 -19.57 -0.57
N VAL A 379 -27.64 -20.00 0.64
CA VAL A 379 -26.30 -20.05 1.24
C VAL A 379 -25.30 -21.00 0.53
N LYS A 380 -25.78 -21.87 -0.37
CA LYS A 380 -24.94 -22.72 -1.22
C LYS A 380 -24.57 -22.06 -2.55
N THR A 381 -25.24 -20.96 -2.87
CA THR A 381 -24.92 -20.17 -4.08
C THR A 381 -23.90 -19.12 -3.74
N ILE A 382 -22.72 -19.23 -4.35
CA ILE A 382 -21.57 -18.38 -4.11
C ILE A 382 -21.18 -17.69 -5.43
N TYR A 383 -20.86 -16.41 -5.35
CA TYR A 383 -20.33 -15.65 -6.46
C TYR A 383 -18.89 -15.23 -6.18
N GLN A 384 -18.05 -15.25 -7.22
CA GLN A 384 -16.71 -14.66 -7.22
C GLN A 384 -16.48 -13.94 -8.54
N ALA A 385 -15.78 -12.81 -8.51
CA ALA A 385 -15.58 -11.98 -9.68
C ALA A 385 -14.11 -11.86 -10.09
N SER A 386 -13.86 -12.02 -11.41
CA SER A 386 -12.66 -11.63 -12.12
C SER A 386 -13.01 -10.48 -13.10
N HIS A 387 -12.66 -10.55 -14.37
CA HIS A 387 -13.28 -9.70 -15.41
C HIS A 387 -14.66 -10.23 -15.83
N VAL A 388 -14.97 -11.47 -15.44
CA VAL A 388 -16.28 -12.11 -15.61
C VAL A 388 -16.82 -12.51 -14.24
N LEU A 389 -18.14 -12.73 -14.14
CA LEU A 389 -18.77 -13.24 -12.94
C LEU A 389 -18.83 -14.77 -12.96
N HIS A 390 -18.36 -15.36 -11.88
CA HIS A 390 -18.41 -16.81 -11.63
C HIS A 390 -19.48 -17.11 -10.57
N ARG A 391 -20.20 -18.21 -10.75
CA ARG A 391 -21.20 -18.71 -9.80
C ARG A 391 -20.96 -20.20 -9.51
N SER A 392 -21.02 -20.55 -8.25
CA SER A 392 -21.25 -21.91 -7.77
C SER A 392 -22.66 -22.03 -7.23
N ALA A 393 -23.29 -23.18 -7.41
CA ALA A 393 -24.61 -23.52 -6.84
C ALA A 393 -24.51 -24.74 -5.89
N ASP A 394 -23.31 -25.20 -5.58
CA ASP A 394 -23.02 -26.42 -4.85
C ASP A 394 -21.92 -26.22 -3.78
N ASP A 395 -21.99 -25.10 -3.08
CA ASP A 395 -21.09 -24.76 -1.98
C ASP A 395 -19.61 -24.71 -2.43
N GLY A 396 -19.35 -24.13 -3.63
CA GLY A 396 -18.03 -23.90 -4.19
C GLY A 396 -17.36 -25.14 -4.81
N VAL A 397 -18.07 -26.25 -4.95
CA VAL A 397 -17.50 -27.49 -5.53
C VAL A 397 -17.28 -27.34 -7.03
N THR A 398 -18.25 -26.76 -7.75
CA THR A 398 -18.13 -26.45 -9.17
C THR A 398 -18.44 -25.00 -9.46
N TRP A 399 -17.84 -24.46 -10.54
CA TRP A 399 -17.98 -23.07 -10.92
C TRP A 399 -18.38 -22.92 -12.39
N GLN A 400 -19.25 -21.96 -12.65
CA GLN A 400 -19.70 -21.58 -13.98
C GLN A 400 -19.48 -20.10 -14.22
N VAL A 401 -18.96 -19.74 -15.40
CA VAL A 401 -18.98 -18.34 -15.87
C VAL A 401 -20.40 -17.99 -16.30
N ILE A 402 -20.96 -16.91 -15.75
CA ILE A 402 -22.33 -16.48 -16.00
C ILE A 402 -22.41 -15.05 -16.57
N SER A 403 -21.29 -14.53 -17.08
CA SER A 403 -21.26 -13.23 -17.76
C SER A 403 -20.25 -13.22 -18.90
N PRO A 404 -20.39 -12.30 -19.88
CA PRO A 404 -19.25 -11.88 -20.70
C PRO A 404 -18.24 -11.09 -19.86
N ASP A 405 -17.14 -10.59 -20.51
CA ASP A 405 -16.31 -9.56 -19.91
C ASP A 405 -17.14 -8.30 -19.63
N LEU A 406 -17.22 -7.88 -18.36
CA LEU A 406 -18.01 -6.75 -17.89
C LEU A 406 -17.17 -5.50 -17.62
N THR A 407 -15.93 -5.49 -18.11
CA THR A 407 -14.97 -4.39 -17.95
C THR A 407 -14.87 -3.56 -19.23
N ALA A 408 -14.22 -2.40 -19.16
CA ALA A 408 -13.91 -1.62 -20.35
C ALA A 408 -12.75 -2.22 -21.16
N HIS A 409 -11.88 -2.97 -20.49
CA HIS A 409 -10.70 -3.64 -21.04
C HIS A 409 -9.83 -2.72 -21.93
N GLU A 410 -9.51 -1.54 -21.42
CA GLU A 410 -8.66 -0.57 -22.11
C GLU A 410 -7.24 -1.11 -22.23
N LYS A 411 -6.80 -1.38 -23.46
CA LYS A 411 -5.54 -2.09 -23.74
C LYS A 411 -4.29 -1.36 -23.29
N ASP A 412 -4.29 -0.04 -23.36
CA ASP A 412 -3.14 0.80 -22.97
C ASP A 412 -2.83 0.73 -21.46
N TYR A 413 -3.78 0.23 -20.67
CA TYR A 413 -3.65 0.05 -19.22
C TYR A 413 -3.42 -1.41 -18.81
N GLN A 414 -3.35 -2.33 -19.77
CA GLN A 414 -2.96 -3.71 -19.50
C GLN A 414 -1.43 -3.78 -19.44
N VAL A 415 -0.86 -3.56 -18.28
CA VAL A 415 0.60 -3.48 -18.07
C VAL A 415 1.02 -4.31 -16.86
N VAL A 416 2.26 -4.78 -16.87
CA VAL A 416 2.89 -5.28 -15.65
C VAL A 416 3.32 -4.07 -14.83
N PRO A 417 2.83 -3.91 -13.59
CA PRO A 417 3.16 -2.75 -12.77
C PRO A 417 4.66 -2.61 -12.51
N GLY A 418 5.06 -1.38 -12.15
CA GLY A 418 6.45 -1.05 -11.84
C GLY A 418 7.25 -0.62 -13.07
N GLY A 419 8.39 -0.02 -12.80
CA GLY A 419 9.29 0.50 -13.84
C GLY A 419 9.48 2.00 -13.74
N PRO A 420 10.38 2.51 -14.58
CA PRO A 420 11.16 1.83 -15.63
C PRO A 420 12.32 0.95 -15.11
N ILE A 421 12.64 0.99 -13.80
CA ILE A 421 13.79 0.27 -13.24
C ILE A 421 13.38 -1.09 -12.71
N THR A 422 12.51 -1.12 -11.71
CA THR A 422 12.06 -2.35 -11.05
C THR A 422 10.60 -2.61 -11.38
N ARG A 423 10.29 -3.83 -11.84
CA ARG A 423 8.92 -4.30 -12.03
C ARG A 423 8.31 -4.69 -10.69
N ASP A 424 7.03 -4.40 -10.51
CA ASP A 424 6.24 -5.01 -9.46
C ASP A 424 5.75 -6.37 -9.97
N VAL A 425 6.38 -7.43 -9.51
CA VAL A 425 6.08 -8.80 -9.94
C VAL A 425 5.04 -9.49 -9.05
N THR A 426 4.39 -8.77 -8.16
CA THR A 426 3.37 -9.35 -7.28
C THR A 426 2.07 -9.68 -8.02
N GLY A 427 1.83 -9.06 -9.19
CA GLY A 427 0.63 -9.28 -10.01
C GLY A 427 -0.67 -8.88 -9.32
N GLU A 428 -0.58 -8.09 -8.27
CA GLU A 428 -1.73 -7.70 -7.45
C GLU A 428 -2.52 -6.56 -8.09
N GLU A 429 -1.86 -5.73 -8.86
CA GLU A 429 -2.39 -4.51 -9.45
C GLU A 429 -2.95 -4.76 -10.86
N VAL A 430 -3.98 -5.61 -10.96
CA VAL A 430 -4.61 -5.95 -12.24
C VAL A 430 -5.74 -4.96 -12.56
N TYR A 431 -5.61 -4.28 -13.70
CA TYR A 431 -6.63 -3.38 -14.24
C TYR A 431 -7.66 -4.14 -15.09
N SER A 432 -8.86 -3.57 -15.26
CA SER A 432 -9.99 -4.17 -15.99
C SER A 432 -10.50 -5.45 -15.31
N SER A 433 -10.91 -5.32 -14.06
CA SER A 433 -11.50 -6.38 -13.25
C SER A 433 -12.78 -5.90 -12.58
N ILE A 434 -13.69 -6.80 -12.27
CA ILE A 434 -14.85 -6.51 -11.43
C ILE A 434 -14.35 -6.27 -10.01
N TYR A 435 -14.76 -5.16 -9.40
CA TYR A 435 -14.28 -4.70 -8.11
C TYR A 435 -15.37 -4.64 -7.03
N SER A 436 -16.61 -4.54 -7.45
CA SER A 436 -17.76 -4.58 -6.55
C SER A 436 -18.92 -5.34 -7.17
N MET A 437 -19.69 -6.02 -6.34
CA MET A 437 -20.94 -6.68 -6.74
C MET A 437 -21.91 -6.75 -5.58
N ASP A 438 -23.19 -6.82 -5.91
CA ASP A 438 -24.24 -7.09 -4.95
C ASP A 438 -25.46 -7.75 -5.61
N GLU A 439 -26.01 -8.79 -4.99
CA GLU A 439 -27.29 -9.40 -5.39
C GLU A 439 -28.41 -8.80 -4.55
N SER A 440 -29.45 -8.30 -5.21
CA SER A 440 -30.61 -7.75 -4.51
C SER A 440 -31.21 -8.75 -3.51
N PRO A 441 -31.34 -8.42 -2.24
CA PRO A 441 -32.00 -9.31 -1.27
C PRO A 441 -33.51 -9.44 -1.49
N LEU A 442 -34.09 -8.53 -2.30
CA LEU A 442 -35.53 -8.52 -2.61
C LEU A 442 -35.89 -9.26 -3.89
N GLU A 443 -34.90 -9.55 -4.77
CA GLU A 443 -35.14 -10.12 -6.09
C GLU A 443 -33.99 -11.07 -6.47
N ARG A 444 -34.24 -12.38 -6.36
CA ARG A 444 -33.29 -13.40 -6.76
C ARG A 444 -32.83 -13.21 -8.21
N GLY A 445 -31.52 -13.23 -8.44
CA GLY A 445 -30.92 -13.11 -9.78
C GLY A 445 -30.87 -11.68 -10.33
N VAL A 446 -31.22 -10.67 -9.53
CA VAL A 446 -30.90 -9.28 -9.83
C VAL A 446 -29.54 -8.98 -9.22
N ILE A 447 -28.49 -8.97 -10.06
CA ILE A 447 -27.10 -8.81 -9.63
C ILE A 447 -26.51 -7.55 -10.27
N TRP A 448 -25.90 -6.73 -9.45
CA TRP A 448 -25.19 -5.52 -9.85
C TRP A 448 -23.68 -5.75 -9.83
N ILE A 449 -22.98 -5.21 -10.82
CA ILE A 449 -21.53 -5.34 -10.99
C ILE A 449 -20.91 -3.97 -11.26
N GLY A 450 -19.77 -3.68 -10.62
CA GLY A 450 -18.96 -2.52 -10.89
C GLY A 450 -17.50 -2.91 -11.15
N ALA A 451 -16.92 -2.38 -12.24
CA ALA A 451 -15.54 -2.64 -12.62
C ALA A 451 -14.58 -1.56 -12.09
N ASN A 452 -13.29 -1.90 -11.97
CA ASN A 452 -12.27 -0.96 -11.53
C ASN A 452 -11.85 0.04 -12.64
N ASP A 453 -12.37 -0.13 -13.85
CA ASP A 453 -12.15 0.72 -15.02
C ASP A 453 -13.41 1.47 -15.50
N GLY A 454 -14.52 1.44 -14.70
CA GLY A 454 -15.66 2.34 -14.83
C GLY A 454 -17.02 1.72 -15.11
N PRO A 455 -17.17 0.65 -15.90
CA PRO A 455 -18.48 0.09 -16.24
C PRO A 455 -19.30 -0.38 -15.04
N VAL A 456 -20.60 -0.08 -15.08
CA VAL A 456 -21.61 -0.62 -14.18
C VAL A 456 -22.59 -1.47 -14.99
N HIS A 457 -22.81 -2.70 -14.56
CA HIS A 457 -23.74 -3.62 -15.22
C HIS A 457 -24.77 -4.17 -14.25
N VAL A 458 -25.92 -4.55 -14.80
CA VAL A 458 -26.96 -5.28 -14.06
C VAL A 458 -27.51 -6.43 -14.88
N THR A 459 -27.71 -7.57 -14.24
CA THR A 459 -28.56 -8.66 -14.75
C THR A 459 -29.85 -8.72 -13.95
N ARG A 460 -30.94 -9.20 -14.56
CA ARG A 460 -32.24 -9.41 -13.91
C ARG A 460 -32.74 -10.85 -14.05
N ASP A 461 -31.92 -11.72 -14.58
CA ASP A 461 -32.27 -13.10 -14.96
C ASP A 461 -31.19 -14.13 -14.54
N GLY A 462 -30.42 -13.77 -13.51
CA GLY A 462 -29.38 -14.64 -12.93
C GLY A 462 -28.16 -14.82 -13.82
N GLY A 463 -27.83 -13.81 -14.62
CA GLY A 463 -26.63 -13.79 -15.46
C GLY A 463 -26.85 -14.26 -16.90
N LYS A 464 -28.08 -14.54 -17.34
CA LYS A 464 -28.36 -14.92 -18.72
C LYS A 464 -28.20 -13.74 -19.68
N THR A 465 -28.61 -12.55 -19.24
CA THR A 465 -28.41 -11.30 -19.98
C THR A 465 -27.85 -10.21 -19.07
N TRP A 466 -27.02 -9.33 -19.64
CA TRP A 466 -26.38 -8.23 -18.93
C TRP A 466 -26.62 -6.91 -19.64
N LYS A 467 -26.93 -5.88 -18.88
CA LYS A 467 -27.12 -4.53 -19.40
C LYS A 467 -26.08 -3.60 -18.80
N ASN A 468 -25.33 -2.89 -19.64
CA ASN A 468 -24.51 -1.77 -19.20
C ASN A 468 -25.43 -0.61 -18.79
N VAL A 469 -25.29 -0.16 -17.55
CA VAL A 469 -26.11 0.89 -16.93
C VAL A 469 -25.23 1.96 -16.29
N THR A 470 -23.99 2.10 -16.72
CA THR A 470 -23.05 3.12 -16.24
C THR A 470 -23.74 4.49 -16.26
N PRO A 471 -23.66 5.29 -15.18
CA PRO A 471 -24.21 6.64 -15.17
C PRO A 471 -23.66 7.47 -16.34
N PRO A 472 -24.52 8.12 -17.14
CA PRO A 472 -24.09 8.77 -18.39
C PRO A 472 -23.17 9.99 -18.17
N ASP A 473 -23.21 10.59 -16.98
CA ASP A 473 -22.37 11.72 -16.58
C ASP A 473 -21.12 11.30 -15.75
N LEU A 474 -20.92 9.98 -15.56
CA LEU A 474 -19.70 9.47 -14.95
C LEU A 474 -18.56 9.54 -15.98
N PRO A 475 -17.50 10.34 -15.73
CA PRO A 475 -16.35 10.35 -16.62
C PRO A 475 -15.64 8.98 -16.66
N PRO A 476 -15.04 8.58 -17.78
CA PRO A 476 -14.33 7.31 -17.93
C PRO A 476 -13.22 7.09 -16.88
N GLY A 477 -12.86 5.83 -16.62
CA GLY A 477 -11.69 5.46 -15.83
C GLY A 477 -11.85 5.50 -14.32
N GLY A 478 -13.07 5.57 -13.81
CA GLY A 478 -13.33 5.52 -12.37
C GLY A 478 -13.43 4.09 -11.85
N ARG A 479 -12.84 3.79 -10.70
CA ARG A 479 -13.08 2.53 -9.98
C ARG A 479 -14.45 2.57 -9.32
N VAL A 480 -15.34 1.66 -9.70
CA VAL A 480 -16.61 1.43 -8.99
C VAL A 480 -16.26 0.68 -7.69
N GLN A 481 -16.05 1.47 -6.64
CA GLN A 481 -15.54 0.97 -5.36
C GLN A 481 -16.59 0.14 -4.63
N ASN A 482 -17.83 0.57 -4.66
CA ASN A 482 -18.92 -0.15 -4.00
C ASN A 482 -20.24 -0.01 -4.74
N ILE A 483 -21.02 -1.09 -4.69
CA ILE A 483 -22.43 -1.12 -5.09
C ILE A 483 -23.23 -1.69 -3.92
N ASP A 484 -24.36 -1.08 -3.63
CA ASP A 484 -25.28 -1.49 -2.56
C ASP A 484 -26.70 -1.54 -3.12
N ALA A 485 -27.22 -2.75 -3.30
CA ALA A 485 -28.59 -2.99 -3.74
C ALA A 485 -29.56 -2.79 -2.56
N SER A 486 -30.62 -2.03 -2.80
CA SER A 486 -31.55 -1.65 -1.72
C SER A 486 -32.23 -2.85 -1.07
N HIS A 487 -32.18 -2.90 0.26
CA HIS A 487 -32.89 -3.87 1.11
C HIS A 487 -34.41 -3.59 1.25
N ILE A 488 -34.88 -2.43 0.77
CA ILE A 488 -36.28 -1.99 0.97
C ILE A 488 -37.00 -1.64 -0.33
N ARG A 489 -36.30 -1.50 -1.46
CA ARG A 489 -36.90 -1.09 -2.73
C ARG A 489 -36.30 -1.83 -3.91
N LYS A 490 -37.11 -2.60 -4.62
CA LYS A 490 -36.73 -3.33 -5.83
C LYS A 490 -36.17 -2.40 -6.91
N GLY A 491 -35.16 -2.87 -7.62
CA GLY A 491 -34.50 -2.15 -8.72
C GLY A 491 -33.75 -0.89 -8.31
N SER A 492 -33.56 -0.66 -7.01
CA SER A 492 -32.80 0.47 -6.48
C SER A 492 -31.41 0.04 -6.05
N ALA A 493 -30.42 0.88 -6.34
CA ALA A 493 -29.05 0.69 -5.88
C ALA A 493 -28.32 2.03 -5.73
N TYR A 494 -27.27 2.03 -4.89
CA TYR A 494 -26.27 3.07 -4.80
C TYR A 494 -24.96 2.59 -5.40
N VAL A 495 -24.22 3.52 -6.02
CA VAL A 495 -22.90 3.27 -6.61
C VAL A 495 -21.95 4.36 -6.17
N ALA A 496 -20.81 3.98 -5.59
CA ALA A 496 -19.74 4.89 -5.22
C ALA A 496 -18.51 4.66 -6.12
N VAL A 497 -17.95 5.75 -6.66
CA VAL A 497 -16.85 5.66 -7.63
C VAL A 497 -15.67 6.53 -7.19
N TYR A 498 -14.48 5.97 -7.25
CA TYR A 498 -13.21 6.69 -7.07
C TYR A 498 -12.55 6.97 -8.41
N ARG A 499 -12.10 8.21 -8.63
CA ARG A 499 -11.35 8.59 -9.82
C ARG A 499 -9.92 9.08 -9.53
N PHE A 500 -9.55 9.17 -8.25
CA PHE A 500 -8.24 9.70 -7.86
C PHE A 500 -7.08 8.78 -8.29
N LEU A 501 -7.28 7.46 -8.33
CA LEU A 501 -6.22 6.49 -8.64
C LEU A 501 -5.64 6.66 -10.05
N ARG A 502 -6.47 6.99 -11.02
CA ARG A 502 -6.06 7.15 -12.42
C ARG A 502 -5.99 8.60 -12.85
N GLU A 503 -7.03 9.37 -12.51
CA GLU A 503 -7.25 10.70 -13.06
C GLU A 503 -6.84 11.83 -12.10
N HIS A 504 -6.32 11.49 -10.90
CA HIS A 504 -6.02 12.46 -9.85
C HIS A 504 -7.24 13.36 -9.51
N ASP A 505 -8.44 12.83 -9.72
CA ASP A 505 -9.70 13.52 -9.47
C ASP A 505 -10.27 13.11 -8.12
N LEU A 506 -10.13 13.97 -7.12
CA LEU A 506 -10.53 13.74 -5.73
C LEU A 506 -12.01 14.04 -5.46
N LYS A 507 -12.80 14.36 -6.49
CA LYS A 507 -14.23 14.65 -6.31
C LYS A 507 -14.98 13.37 -5.92
N PRO A 508 -15.99 13.46 -5.04
CA PRO A 508 -16.86 12.33 -4.75
C PRO A 508 -17.83 12.09 -5.91
N TYR A 509 -18.03 10.82 -6.24
CA TYR A 509 -18.99 10.36 -7.24
C TYR A 509 -19.88 9.29 -6.60
N ILE A 510 -21.09 9.70 -6.18
CA ILE A 510 -22.08 8.81 -5.60
C ILE A 510 -23.35 8.93 -6.42
N TYR A 511 -23.86 7.81 -6.90
CA TYR A 511 -25.04 7.74 -7.74
C TYR A 511 -26.11 6.85 -7.11
N ARG A 512 -27.37 7.20 -7.32
CA ARG A 512 -28.54 6.40 -6.92
C ARG A 512 -29.44 6.15 -8.13
N THR A 513 -29.93 4.92 -8.26
CA THR A 513 -30.99 4.56 -9.21
C THR A 513 -32.21 3.99 -8.47
N GLY A 514 -33.39 4.11 -9.08
CA GLY A 514 -34.61 3.48 -8.62
C GLY A 514 -35.27 2.59 -9.69
N GLY A 515 -34.58 2.37 -10.82
CA GLY A 515 -35.14 1.69 -11.99
C GLY A 515 -34.15 0.80 -12.72
N TYR A 516 -33.41 -0.04 -11.98
CA TYR A 516 -32.39 -0.95 -12.55
C TYR A 516 -31.36 -0.24 -13.44
N GLY A 517 -30.94 0.96 -13.07
CA GLY A 517 -29.97 1.74 -13.82
C GLY A 517 -30.54 2.45 -15.07
N ALA A 518 -31.86 2.51 -15.24
CA ALA A 518 -32.48 3.25 -16.37
C ALA A 518 -32.25 4.76 -16.25
N THR A 519 -32.20 5.26 -15.02
CA THR A 519 -31.92 6.66 -14.67
C THR A 519 -31.08 6.72 -13.40
N TRP A 520 -30.23 7.74 -13.30
CA TRP A 520 -29.39 7.97 -12.16
C TRP A 520 -29.58 9.39 -11.60
N THR A 521 -29.44 9.51 -10.30
CA THR A 521 -29.30 10.78 -9.58
C THR A 521 -27.95 10.78 -8.88
N LYS A 522 -27.16 11.83 -9.10
CA LYS A 522 -25.86 12.05 -8.46
C LYS A 522 -26.03 12.74 -7.13
#